data_4afa5288a1e3c3148cc5df1e5ce64711
#
_entry.id   4afa5288a1e3c3148cc5df1e5ce64711
#
_cell.length_a   1.000
_cell.length_b   1.000
_cell.length_c   1.000
_cell.angle_alpha   90.00
_cell.angle_beta   90.00
_cell.angle_gamma   90.00
#
_symmetry.space_group_name_H-M   'P 1'
#
loop_
_entity.id
_entity.type
_entity.pdbx_description
1 polymer ?
#
loop_
_entity_poly.entity_id
_entity_poly.type
_entity_poly.pdbx_seq_one_letter_code
_entity_poly.pdbx_strand_id
1 'polypeptide(L)'
;MSFKKIHQEILKKSSKFRIVKNEIEKNGIIKIQKSRLDLFSFITKTIISQQISDKVAQSLWKKFCFFLKTEYPNKNDITNKYQLNSALGNIGVTQKKKSYIKNFYDSKENLFNDLESQSEEKIRNTLIKFSGIGNWTCDMVLIFYFKRMNIFPTSDLIIKKTTEKLCILENKKIDFIKSFSPYLSIFSLHLWKMSKRIL
;
A
#
# COMPACT_ATOMS: atom_id res chain seq x y z
N MET A 1 -3.57 7.46 -19.48
CA MET A 1 -2.22 7.14 -20.01
C MET A 1 -1.95 5.67 -19.80
N SER A 2 -1.34 4.94 -20.78
CA SER A 2 -1.05 3.50 -20.61
C SER A 2 0.18 3.28 -19.72
N PHE A 3 0.24 2.15 -19.00
CA PHE A 3 1.40 1.80 -18.17
C PHE A 3 2.70 1.64 -19.00
N LYS A 4 2.60 1.31 -20.30
CA LYS A 4 3.75 1.31 -21.22
C LYS A 4 4.32 2.72 -21.39
N LYS A 5 3.47 3.72 -21.61
CA LYS A 5 3.90 5.14 -21.71
C LYS A 5 4.49 5.64 -20.39
N ILE A 6 3.87 5.30 -19.25
CA ILE A 6 4.39 5.66 -17.93
C ILE A 6 5.77 5.06 -17.70
N HIS A 7 5.98 3.80 -18.05
CA HIS A 7 7.28 3.15 -17.95
C HIS A 7 8.35 3.84 -18.79
N GLN A 8 8.02 4.24 -20.03
CA GLN A 8 8.93 5.01 -20.89
C GLN A 8 9.30 6.38 -20.28
N GLU A 9 8.32 7.09 -19.70
CA GLU A 9 8.57 8.35 -19.01
C GLU A 9 9.47 8.18 -17.77
N ILE A 10 9.26 7.13 -16.99
CA ILE A 10 10.10 6.82 -15.82
C ILE A 10 11.53 6.49 -16.29
N LEU A 11 11.71 5.72 -17.36
CA LEU A 11 13.03 5.45 -17.95
C LEU A 11 13.72 6.73 -18.44
N LYS A 12 12.99 7.63 -19.11
CA LYS A 12 13.50 8.93 -19.54
C LYS A 12 13.93 9.78 -18.34
N LYS A 13 13.13 9.83 -17.29
CA LYS A 13 13.44 10.54 -16.04
C LYS A 13 14.68 9.95 -15.32
N SER A 14 14.92 8.66 -15.46
CA SER A 14 16.07 7.97 -14.85
C SER A 14 17.35 8.07 -15.69
N SER A 15 17.35 8.71 -16.88
CA SER A 15 18.49 8.71 -17.82
C SER A 15 19.82 9.18 -17.20
N LYS A 16 19.77 10.11 -16.24
CA LYS A 16 20.92 10.64 -15.50
C LYS A 16 21.32 9.82 -14.26
N PHE A 17 20.66 8.70 -13.99
CA PHE A 17 20.88 7.79 -12.88
C PHE A 17 21.08 6.37 -13.42
N ARG A 18 22.32 6.01 -13.72
CA ARG A 18 22.65 4.77 -14.44
C ARG A 18 22.14 3.51 -13.74
N ILE A 19 22.34 3.42 -12.43
CA ILE A 19 21.96 2.23 -11.66
C ILE A 19 20.45 2.17 -11.49
N VAL A 20 19.81 3.30 -11.16
CA VAL A 20 18.34 3.40 -11.06
C VAL A 20 17.70 2.99 -12.40
N LYS A 21 18.21 3.48 -13.52
CA LYS A 21 17.70 3.14 -14.85
C LYS A 21 17.80 1.65 -15.11
N ASN A 22 18.99 1.05 -14.92
CA ASN A 22 19.21 -0.39 -15.11
C ASN A 22 18.26 -1.24 -14.24
N GLU A 23 18.03 -0.85 -12.98
CA GLU A 23 17.11 -1.58 -12.12
C GLU A 23 15.63 -1.43 -12.54
N ILE A 24 15.24 -0.27 -13.09
CA ILE A 24 13.91 -0.08 -13.68
C ILE A 24 13.75 -0.94 -14.93
N GLU A 25 14.76 -1.01 -15.80
CA GLU A 25 14.76 -1.87 -17.00
C GLU A 25 14.62 -3.35 -16.63
N LYS A 26 15.37 -3.85 -15.64
CA LYS A 26 15.24 -5.22 -15.11
C LYS A 26 13.84 -5.49 -14.54
N ASN A 27 13.20 -4.50 -13.94
CA ASN A 27 11.85 -4.64 -13.44
C ASN A 27 10.80 -4.80 -14.54
N GLY A 28 11.04 -4.21 -15.72
CA GLY A 28 10.07 -4.13 -16.79
C GLY A 28 8.86 -3.26 -16.47
N ILE A 29 7.81 -3.41 -17.25
CA ILE A 29 6.58 -2.63 -17.04
C ILE A 29 5.85 -3.09 -15.78
N ILE A 30 5.62 -2.17 -14.85
CA ILE A 30 4.84 -2.42 -13.64
C ILE A 30 3.45 -1.78 -13.78
N LYS A 31 2.42 -2.50 -13.30
CA LYS A 31 1.02 -2.05 -13.33
C LYS A 31 0.44 -2.05 -11.93
N ILE A 32 -0.30 -1.02 -11.57
CA ILE A 32 -1.13 -1.03 -10.36
C ILE A 32 -2.43 -1.74 -10.71
N GLN A 33 -2.71 -2.85 -10.04
CA GLN A 33 -3.99 -3.55 -10.14
C GLN A 33 -4.98 -2.94 -9.13
N LYS A 34 -6.25 -2.75 -9.54
CA LYS A 34 -7.31 -2.31 -8.62
C LYS A 34 -7.61 -3.45 -7.65
N SER A 35 -7.68 -3.13 -6.35
CA SER A 35 -8.17 -4.09 -5.36
C SER A 35 -9.60 -4.50 -5.70
N ARG A 36 -9.92 -5.78 -5.47
CA ARG A 36 -11.30 -6.32 -5.52
C ARG A 36 -12.01 -6.21 -4.16
N LEU A 37 -11.25 -5.86 -3.13
CA LEU A 37 -11.78 -5.66 -1.78
C LEU A 37 -12.50 -4.32 -1.70
N ASP A 38 -13.51 -4.23 -0.84
CA ASP A 38 -14.04 -2.95 -0.41
C ASP A 38 -13.03 -2.21 0.49
N LEU A 39 -13.31 -0.95 0.83
CA LEU A 39 -12.38 -0.13 1.61
C LEU A 39 -12.12 -0.72 2.99
N PHE A 40 -13.17 -1.24 3.65
CA PHE A 40 -13.02 -1.86 4.98
C PHE A 40 -12.07 -3.06 4.93
N SER A 41 -12.29 -3.98 4.02
CA SER A 41 -11.47 -5.19 3.90
C SER A 41 -10.06 -4.90 3.40
N PHE A 42 -9.89 -3.89 2.54
CA PHE A 42 -8.58 -3.44 2.13
C PHE A 42 -7.77 -2.87 3.31
N ILE A 43 -8.38 -2.01 4.13
CA ILE A 43 -7.74 -1.45 5.33
C ILE A 43 -7.47 -2.55 6.36
N THR A 44 -8.43 -3.46 6.57
CA THR A 44 -8.26 -4.63 7.46
C THR A 44 -7.05 -5.46 7.05
N LYS A 45 -6.92 -5.81 5.76
CA LYS A 45 -5.77 -6.51 5.21
C LYS A 45 -4.47 -5.73 5.44
N THR A 46 -4.50 -4.42 5.22
CA THR A 46 -3.33 -3.55 5.41
C THR A 46 -2.90 -3.49 6.88
N ILE A 47 -3.84 -3.37 7.83
CA ILE A 47 -3.56 -3.42 9.28
C ILE A 47 -2.99 -4.79 9.68
N ILE A 48 -3.54 -5.89 9.18
CA ILE A 48 -3.00 -7.23 9.41
C ILE A 48 -1.54 -7.30 8.98
N SER A 49 -1.20 -6.70 7.83
CA SER A 49 0.14 -6.74 7.21
C SER A 49 1.20 -5.87 7.89
N GLN A 50 0.81 -4.93 8.76
CA GLN A 50 1.77 -4.02 9.42
C GLN A 50 2.83 -4.78 10.22
N GLN A 51 4.11 -4.40 10.07
CA GLN A 51 5.25 -4.88 10.88
C GLN A 51 5.46 -6.42 10.85
N ILE A 52 5.05 -7.09 9.79
CA ILE A 52 5.30 -8.52 9.56
C ILE A 52 5.74 -8.74 8.11
N SER A 53 6.35 -9.91 7.84
CA SER A 53 6.76 -10.25 6.47
C SER A 53 5.55 -10.50 5.56
N ASP A 54 5.73 -10.28 4.25
CA ASP A 54 4.70 -10.55 3.23
C ASP A 54 4.15 -11.97 3.32
N LYS A 55 5.02 -12.96 3.57
CA LYS A 55 4.63 -14.37 3.69
C LYS A 55 3.67 -14.60 4.86
N VAL A 56 3.98 -14.01 6.01
CA VAL A 56 3.11 -14.09 7.22
C VAL A 56 1.81 -13.33 6.97
N ALA A 57 1.87 -12.12 6.42
CA ALA A 57 0.70 -11.32 6.10
C ALA A 57 -0.28 -12.05 5.16
N GLN A 58 0.24 -12.68 4.09
CA GLN A 58 -0.55 -13.48 3.16
C GLN A 58 -1.19 -14.68 3.84
N SER A 59 -0.46 -15.38 4.73
CA SER A 59 -1.00 -16.52 5.47
C SER A 59 -2.15 -16.11 6.39
N LEU A 60 -1.98 -15.02 7.14
CA LEU A 60 -3.03 -14.51 8.04
C LEU A 60 -4.27 -14.05 7.24
N TRP A 61 -4.05 -13.36 6.11
CA TRP A 61 -5.15 -12.94 5.25
C TRP A 61 -5.93 -14.12 4.67
N LYS A 62 -5.24 -15.17 4.19
CA LYS A 62 -5.89 -16.39 3.70
C LYS A 62 -6.76 -17.05 4.78
N LYS A 63 -6.28 -17.12 6.03
CA LYS A 63 -7.07 -17.63 7.15
C LYS A 63 -8.32 -16.77 7.41
N PHE A 64 -8.20 -15.45 7.34
CA PHE A 64 -9.34 -14.53 7.47
C PHE A 64 -10.39 -14.77 6.39
N CYS A 65 -9.95 -14.86 5.11
CA CYS A 65 -10.83 -15.17 3.98
C CYS A 65 -11.50 -16.55 4.14
N PHE A 66 -10.75 -17.55 4.55
CA PHE A 66 -11.26 -18.91 4.80
C PHE A 66 -12.35 -18.92 5.88
N PHE A 67 -12.15 -18.18 6.97
CA PHE A 67 -13.13 -18.06 8.05
C PHE A 67 -14.43 -17.40 7.56
N LEU A 68 -14.33 -16.38 6.70
CA LEU A 68 -15.48 -15.70 6.10
C LEU A 68 -16.06 -16.45 4.88
N LYS A 69 -15.46 -17.58 4.48
CA LYS A 69 -15.87 -18.40 3.33
C LYS A 69 -15.92 -17.61 2.00
N THR A 70 -15.04 -16.64 1.83
CA THR A 70 -14.96 -15.83 0.61
C THR A 70 -13.51 -15.45 0.30
N GLU A 71 -13.16 -15.39 -0.99
CA GLU A 71 -11.85 -14.96 -1.45
C GLU A 71 -11.66 -13.43 -1.38
N TYR A 72 -12.78 -12.70 -1.54
CA TYR A 72 -12.80 -11.24 -1.56
C TYR A 72 -13.81 -10.72 -0.53
N PRO A 73 -13.49 -10.82 0.78
CA PRO A 73 -14.40 -10.35 1.80
C PRO A 73 -14.70 -8.86 1.66
N ASN A 74 -15.92 -8.49 1.97
CA ASN A 74 -16.38 -7.13 2.11
C ASN A 74 -17.05 -6.94 3.50
N LYS A 75 -17.35 -5.70 3.89
CA LYS A 75 -17.94 -5.42 5.19
C LYS A 75 -19.23 -6.16 5.43
N ASN A 76 -20.05 -6.35 4.37
CA ASN A 76 -21.36 -7.01 4.49
C ASN A 76 -21.25 -8.54 4.67
N ASP A 77 -20.11 -9.15 4.37
CA ASP A 77 -19.86 -10.58 4.69
C ASP A 77 -19.67 -10.81 6.19
N ILE A 78 -19.56 -9.72 6.96
CA ILE A 78 -19.43 -9.75 8.42
C ILE A 78 -20.77 -9.38 9.04
N THR A 79 -21.53 -10.39 9.44
CA THR A 79 -22.92 -10.23 9.91
C THR A 79 -23.02 -9.47 11.24
N ASN A 80 -21.99 -9.54 12.07
CA ASN A 80 -21.95 -8.86 13.36
C ASN A 80 -20.53 -8.81 13.96
N LYS A 81 -20.38 -8.04 15.04
CA LYS A 81 -19.10 -7.90 15.76
C LYS A 81 -18.57 -9.22 16.34
N TYR A 82 -19.44 -10.15 16.70
CA TYR A 82 -19.03 -11.45 17.24
C TYR A 82 -18.30 -12.27 16.18
N GLN A 83 -18.82 -12.31 14.95
CA GLN A 83 -18.18 -12.98 13.83
C GLN A 83 -16.83 -12.33 13.50
N LEU A 84 -16.74 -10.99 13.47
CA LEU A 84 -15.49 -10.28 13.29
C LEU A 84 -14.46 -10.64 14.38
N ASN A 85 -14.89 -10.63 15.64
CA ASN A 85 -14.04 -11.02 16.77
C ASN A 85 -13.50 -12.44 16.65
N SER A 86 -14.38 -13.38 16.28
CA SER A 86 -14.03 -14.78 16.08
C SER A 86 -13.04 -14.93 14.90
N ALA A 87 -13.30 -14.28 13.76
CA ALA A 87 -12.39 -14.28 12.62
C ALA A 87 -10.99 -13.76 12.99
N LEU A 88 -10.92 -12.61 13.67
CA LEU A 88 -9.66 -12.01 14.11
C LEU A 88 -8.96 -12.82 15.22
N GLY A 89 -9.73 -13.53 16.05
CA GLY A 89 -9.23 -14.46 17.06
C GLY A 89 -8.49 -15.63 16.41
N ASN A 90 -9.12 -16.29 15.45
CA ASN A 90 -8.63 -17.47 14.78
C ASN A 90 -7.37 -17.24 13.94
N ILE A 91 -7.15 -16.02 13.43
CA ILE A 91 -5.95 -15.73 12.61
C ILE A 91 -4.71 -15.34 13.44
N GLY A 92 -4.86 -15.12 14.75
CA GLY A 92 -3.72 -14.86 15.64
C GLY A 92 -3.10 -13.48 15.54
N VAL A 93 -3.86 -12.45 15.11
CA VAL A 93 -3.38 -11.06 15.15
C VAL A 93 -3.35 -10.51 16.58
N THR A 94 -2.45 -9.56 16.85
CA THR A 94 -2.30 -8.95 18.17
C THR A 94 -3.58 -8.25 18.63
N GLN A 95 -3.81 -8.15 19.96
CA GLN A 95 -4.98 -7.46 20.51
C GLN A 95 -5.08 -6.00 20.03
N LYS A 96 -3.93 -5.33 19.87
CA LYS A 96 -3.86 -3.97 19.34
C LYS A 96 -4.41 -3.88 17.92
N LYS A 97 -4.02 -4.79 17.01
CA LYS A 97 -4.57 -4.85 15.65
C LYS A 97 -6.07 -5.19 15.65
N LYS A 98 -6.51 -6.10 16.54
CA LYS A 98 -7.94 -6.42 16.70
C LYS A 98 -8.74 -5.18 17.07
N SER A 99 -8.27 -4.39 18.05
CA SER A 99 -8.98 -3.16 18.45
C SER A 99 -9.05 -2.13 17.32
N TYR A 100 -7.99 -1.97 16.54
CA TYR A 100 -7.97 -1.06 15.40
C TYR A 100 -9.01 -1.45 14.33
N ILE A 101 -9.06 -2.74 13.97
CA ILE A 101 -10.00 -3.25 12.97
C ILE A 101 -11.44 -3.10 13.46
N LYS A 102 -11.70 -3.39 14.74
CA LYS A 102 -13.05 -3.21 15.34
C LYS A 102 -13.49 -1.75 15.34
N ASN A 103 -12.62 -0.84 15.76
CA ASN A 103 -12.95 0.59 15.77
C ASN A 103 -13.23 1.09 14.33
N PHE A 104 -12.52 0.57 13.33
CA PHE A 104 -12.78 0.89 11.94
C PHE A 104 -14.09 0.27 11.43
N TYR A 105 -14.42 -0.96 11.85
CA TYR A 105 -15.70 -1.61 11.55
C TYR A 105 -16.91 -0.80 12.07
N ASP A 106 -16.78 -0.22 13.27
CA ASP A 106 -17.82 0.58 13.93
C ASP A 106 -17.98 1.98 13.33
N SER A 107 -17.11 2.37 12.39
CA SER A 107 -17.21 3.67 11.74
C SER A 107 -18.47 3.79 10.89
N LYS A 108 -19.02 4.99 10.84
CA LYS A 108 -20.19 5.29 10.01
C LYS A 108 -19.83 5.22 8.53
N GLU A 109 -20.62 4.50 7.75
CA GLU A 109 -20.37 4.30 6.31
C GLU A 109 -20.36 5.60 5.51
N ASN A 110 -21.20 6.56 5.90
CA ASN A 110 -21.25 7.86 5.23
C ASN A 110 -19.95 8.67 5.30
N LEU A 111 -19.03 8.35 6.24
CA LEU A 111 -17.68 8.98 6.28
C LEU A 111 -16.83 8.64 5.06
N PHE A 112 -17.16 7.58 4.35
CA PHE A 112 -16.37 7.07 3.21
C PHE A 112 -17.07 7.28 1.87
N ASN A 113 -18.28 7.87 1.89
CA ASN A 113 -18.99 8.24 0.67
C ASN A 113 -18.12 9.23 -0.12
N ASP A 114 -18.03 9.00 -1.43
CA ASP A 114 -17.33 9.87 -2.37
C ASP A 114 -15.81 10.10 -2.10
N LEU A 115 -15.16 9.29 -1.23
CA LEU A 115 -13.73 9.43 -0.98
C LEU A 115 -12.89 9.33 -2.28
N GLU A 116 -13.32 8.53 -3.25
CA GLU A 116 -12.60 8.38 -4.53
C GLU A 116 -12.49 9.71 -5.29
N SER A 117 -13.48 10.59 -5.17
CA SER A 117 -13.51 11.92 -5.81
C SER A 117 -12.75 13.00 -5.01
N GLN A 118 -12.40 12.73 -3.74
CA GLN A 118 -11.75 13.70 -2.88
C GLN A 118 -10.24 13.84 -3.17
N SER A 119 -9.67 14.96 -2.70
CA SER A 119 -8.23 15.17 -2.74
C SER A 119 -7.49 14.15 -1.85
N GLU A 120 -6.22 13.88 -2.19
CA GLU A 120 -5.35 12.98 -1.41
C GLU A 120 -5.23 13.43 0.05
N GLU A 121 -5.14 14.72 0.28
CA GLU A 121 -5.09 15.32 1.62
C GLU A 121 -6.37 15.03 2.42
N LYS A 122 -7.55 15.21 1.81
CA LYS A 122 -8.83 14.95 2.47
C LYS A 122 -9.02 13.47 2.78
N ILE A 123 -8.59 12.58 1.87
CA ILE A 123 -8.57 11.13 2.11
C ILE A 123 -7.69 10.81 3.31
N ARG A 124 -6.46 11.34 3.38
CA ARG A 124 -5.55 11.17 4.52
C ARG A 124 -6.17 11.66 5.83
N ASN A 125 -6.67 12.89 5.83
CA ASN A 125 -7.28 13.53 7.01
C ASN A 125 -8.52 12.77 7.50
N THR A 126 -9.22 12.07 6.64
CA THR A 126 -10.34 11.20 7.01
C THR A 126 -9.85 9.90 7.65
N LEU A 127 -8.88 9.23 7.01
CA LEU A 127 -8.41 7.92 7.43
C LEU A 127 -7.55 7.95 8.71
N ILE A 128 -6.70 8.97 8.87
CA ILE A 128 -5.76 9.06 10.01
C ILE A 128 -6.46 9.27 11.36
N LYS A 129 -7.75 9.64 11.36
CA LYS A 129 -8.57 9.73 12.56
C LYS A 129 -8.79 8.38 13.23
N PHE A 130 -8.63 7.29 12.49
CA PHE A 130 -8.79 5.94 13.03
C PHE A 130 -7.49 5.41 13.60
N SER A 131 -7.51 4.97 14.85
CA SER A 131 -6.36 4.35 15.50
C SER A 131 -5.84 3.17 14.67
N GLY A 132 -4.52 3.11 14.49
CA GLY A 132 -3.87 2.08 13.67
C GLY A 132 -3.76 2.42 12.19
N ILE A 133 -4.35 3.53 11.73
CA ILE A 133 -4.18 4.05 10.38
C ILE A 133 -3.23 5.25 10.43
N GLY A 134 -1.98 5.02 10.10
CA GLY A 134 -0.95 6.05 9.97
C GLY A 134 -0.66 6.39 8.51
N ASN A 135 0.34 7.27 8.28
CA ASN A 135 0.72 7.72 6.94
C ASN A 135 1.02 6.57 5.98
N TRP A 136 1.72 5.53 6.44
CA TRP A 136 2.02 4.34 5.62
C TRP A 136 0.74 3.64 5.14
N THR A 137 -0.25 3.44 6.03
CA THR A 137 -1.53 2.82 5.65
C THR A 137 -2.30 3.70 4.67
N CYS A 138 -2.31 5.03 4.88
CA CYS A 138 -2.91 5.97 3.93
C CYS A 138 -2.24 5.89 2.55
N ASP A 139 -0.89 5.80 2.49
CA ASP A 139 -0.17 5.63 1.23
C ASP A 139 -0.58 4.34 0.51
N MET A 140 -0.72 3.22 1.22
CA MET A 140 -1.18 1.96 0.64
C MET A 140 -2.60 2.07 0.08
N VAL A 141 -3.50 2.73 0.80
CA VAL A 141 -4.88 2.98 0.33
C VAL A 141 -4.86 3.86 -0.92
N LEU A 142 -4.09 4.95 -0.93
CA LEU A 142 -4.00 5.86 -2.08
C LEU A 142 -3.43 5.16 -3.31
N ILE A 143 -2.36 4.38 -3.16
CA ILE A 143 -1.69 3.69 -4.28
C ILE A 143 -2.54 2.53 -4.79
N PHE A 144 -2.96 1.60 -3.93
CA PHE A 144 -3.49 0.30 -4.35
C PHE A 144 -5.01 0.23 -4.38
N TYR A 145 -5.70 1.07 -3.60
CA TYR A 145 -7.16 1.11 -3.60
C TYR A 145 -7.67 2.22 -4.54
N PHE A 146 -7.24 3.49 -4.33
CA PHE A 146 -7.65 4.62 -5.15
C PHE A 146 -6.81 4.82 -6.42
N LYS A 147 -5.72 4.08 -6.63
CA LYS A 147 -4.81 4.17 -7.79
C LYS A 147 -4.25 5.57 -8.04
N ARG A 148 -3.99 6.32 -6.99
CA ARG A 148 -3.33 7.62 -7.12
C ARG A 148 -1.90 7.43 -7.64
N MET A 149 -1.53 8.21 -8.65
CA MET A 149 -0.30 7.97 -9.41
C MET A 149 0.94 8.66 -8.82
N ASN A 150 0.74 9.66 -7.96
CA ASN A 150 1.82 10.51 -7.47
C ASN A 150 2.05 10.42 -5.96
N ILE A 151 1.95 9.23 -5.40
CA ILE A 151 2.19 8.96 -3.98
C ILE A 151 3.58 8.37 -3.78
N PHE A 152 4.36 8.96 -2.86
CA PHE A 152 5.66 8.45 -2.43
C PHE A 152 5.62 8.09 -0.95
N PRO A 153 5.68 6.80 -0.57
CA PRO A 153 5.57 6.36 0.81
C PRO A 153 6.84 6.64 1.62
N THR A 154 7.04 7.88 2.05
CA THR A 154 8.23 8.32 2.78
C THR A 154 8.42 7.62 4.12
N SER A 155 7.34 7.11 4.72
CA SER A 155 7.35 6.35 5.98
C SER A 155 7.60 4.85 5.80
N ASP A 156 7.71 4.35 4.55
CA ASP A 156 8.01 2.95 4.27
C ASP A 156 9.51 2.67 4.43
N LEU A 157 9.84 1.74 5.34
CA LEU A 157 11.24 1.41 5.67
C LEU A 157 12.01 0.82 4.49
N ILE A 158 11.35 0.05 3.64
CA ILE A 158 11.99 -0.55 2.46
C ILE A 158 12.27 0.53 1.42
N ILE A 159 11.31 1.43 1.17
CA ILE A 159 11.52 2.59 0.29
C ILE A 159 12.70 3.43 0.79
N LYS A 160 12.73 3.76 2.09
CA LYS A 160 13.79 4.55 2.69
C LYS A 160 15.16 3.89 2.49
N LYS A 161 15.31 2.62 2.91
CA LYS A 161 16.58 1.88 2.75
C LYS A 161 17.00 1.75 1.29
N THR A 162 16.04 1.50 0.39
CA THR A 162 16.31 1.35 -1.05
C THR A 162 16.81 2.66 -1.65
N THR A 163 16.18 3.79 -1.33
CA THR A 163 16.62 5.12 -1.82
C THR A 163 17.98 5.53 -1.27
N GLU A 164 18.25 5.27 0.02
CA GLU A 164 19.57 5.49 0.63
C GLU A 164 20.65 4.64 -0.09
N LYS A 165 20.38 3.35 -0.32
CA LYS A 165 21.31 2.47 -1.03
C LYS A 165 21.57 2.93 -2.46
N LEU A 166 20.52 3.38 -3.18
CA LEU A 166 20.67 3.91 -4.54
C LEU A 166 21.51 5.19 -4.57
N CYS A 167 21.36 6.09 -3.61
CA CYS A 167 22.23 7.28 -3.51
C CYS A 167 23.70 6.88 -3.33
N ILE A 168 23.99 5.86 -2.51
CA ILE A 168 25.37 5.34 -2.33
C ILE A 168 25.89 4.76 -3.64
N LEU A 169 25.12 3.89 -4.30
CA LEU A 169 25.51 3.23 -5.54
C LEU A 169 25.73 4.20 -6.71
N GLU A 170 24.92 5.27 -6.79
CA GLU A 170 25.05 6.34 -7.79
C GLU A 170 26.13 7.36 -7.43
N ASN A 171 26.72 7.25 -6.22
CA ASN A 171 27.68 8.20 -5.65
C ASN A 171 27.18 9.66 -5.71
N LYS A 172 25.90 9.88 -5.43
CA LYS A 172 25.28 11.21 -5.40
C LYS A 172 23.96 11.22 -4.64
N LYS A 173 23.61 12.38 -4.08
CA LYS A 173 22.29 12.63 -3.51
C LYS A 173 21.25 12.81 -4.61
N ILE A 174 20.14 12.09 -4.50
CA ILE A 174 19.04 12.12 -5.47
C ILE A 174 17.76 12.57 -4.77
N ASP A 175 17.12 13.61 -5.30
CA ASP A 175 15.74 13.94 -4.96
C ASP A 175 14.79 13.10 -5.84
N PHE A 176 14.41 11.94 -5.30
CA PHE A 176 13.55 11.01 -6.02
C PHE A 176 12.14 11.56 -6.23
N ILE A 177 11.62 12.36 -5.28
CA ILE A 177 10.28 12.94 -5.40
C ILE A 177 10.23 13.89 -6.58
N LYS A 178 11.14 14.85 -6.63
CA LYS A 178 11.24 15.79 -7.74
C LYS A 178 11.54 15.10 -9.07
N SER A 179 12.43 14.09 -9.06
CA SER A 179 12.87 13.41 -10.27
C SER A 179 11.80 12.56 -10.93
N PHE A 180 10.93 11.89 -10.16
CA PHE A 180 9.98 10.91 -10.69
C PHE A 180 8.51 11.33 -10.63
N SER A 181 8.19 12.50 -10.04
CA SER A 181 6.85 13.07 -10.15
C SER A 181 6.50 13.28 -11.65
N PRO A 182 5.24 13.04 -12.08
CA PRO A 182 4.03 12.66 -11.31
C PRO A 182 3.78 11.13 -11.23
N TYR A 183 4.79 10.29 -11.35
CA TYR A 183 4.64 8.82 -11.41
C TYR A 183 5.21 8.13 -10.17
N LEU A 184 5.17 8.81 -9.02
CA LEU A 184 5.80 8.35 -7.78
C LEU A 184 5.26 7.00 -7.29
N SER A 185 3.97 6.71 -7.49
CA SER A 185 3.40 5.42 -7.10
C SER A 185 4.01 4.25 -7.90
N ILE A 186 4.14 4.41 -9.22
CA ILE A 186 4.79 3.38 -10.06
C ILE A 186 6.29 3.30 -9.73
N PHE A 187 6.94 4.42 -9.49
CA PHE A 187 8.34 4.44 -9.08
C PHE A 187 8.54 3.73 -7.73
N SER A 188 7.64 3.92 -6.77
CA SER A 188 7.66 3.19 -5.49
C SER A 188 7.54 1.67 -5.68
N LEU A 189 6.69 1.22 -6.62
CA LEU A 189 6.63 -0.21 -6.98
C LEU A 189 7.96 -0.72 -7.58
N HIS A 190 8.66 0.11 -8.37
CA HIS A 190 10.00 -0.23 -8.84
C HIS A 190 10.97 -0.34 -7.66
N LEU A 191 10.93 0.57 -6.68
CA LEU A 191 11.78 0.53 -5.49
C LEU A 191 11.54 -0.73 -4.66
N TRP A 192 10.30 -1.12 -4.37
CA TRP A 192 9.99 -2.37 -3.68
C TRP A 192 10.47 -3.61 -4.45
N LYS A 193 10.36 -3.60 -5.78
CA LYS A 193 10.82 -4.74 -6.59
C LYS A 193 12.34 -4.84 -6.63
N MET A 194 13.05 -3.73 -6.78
CA MET A 194 14.52 -3.72 -6.81
C MET A 194 15.15 -3.91 -5.44
N SER A 195 14.46 -3.57 -4.34
CA SER A 195 14.97 -3.79 -2.97
C SER A 195 15.42 -5.22 -2.73
N LYS A 196 14.70 -6.20 -3.31
CA LYS A 196 15.03 -7.64 -3.20
C LYS A 196 16.37 -8.03 -3.86
N ARG A 197 16.97 -7.13 -4.64
CA ARG A 197 18.26 -7.37 -5.34
C ARG A 197 19.38 -6.49 -4.81
N ILE A 198 19.07 -5.33 -4.24
CA ILE A 198 20.06 -4.32 -3.87
C ILE A 198 20.23 -4.12 -2.36
N LEU A 199 19.28 -4.61 -1.53
CA LEU A 199 19.39 -4.69 -0.07
C LEU A 199 19.82 -6.06 0.36
#